data_9eac6de4eb8286019b4016b60ecaa94d
#
_entry.id   9eac6de4eb8286019b4016b60ecaa94d
#
_cell.length_a   1.000
_cell.length_b   1.000
_cell.length_c   1.000
_cell.angle_alpha   90.00
_cell.angle_beta   90.00
_cell.angle_gamma   90.00
#
_symmetry.space_group_name_H-M   'P 1'
#
loop_
_entity.id
_entity.type
_entity.pdbx_description
1 polymer ?
#
loop_
_entity_poly.entity_id
_entity_poly.type
_entity_poly.pdbx_seq_one_letter_code
_entity_poly.pdbx_strand_id
1 'polypeptide(L)'
;MKVIPTIGLLFLVLIILHGEELSGGSQAEEIPKLQNPFSESFVIENLRKTKPRLIYSAEIVEDVRGKVKTDPVLANLYKAIRLNAFEILNEPLLERVQTGRRILGISRTMLQRMNMLGAVYLFEEDPVILERINKEVLAVCEFSDWNPSHYLDVAEMSMALALALDWTGDQLPESTIRLAKRSLIEKGINPSWPEYGGKEQWWVSHPNNWNQVCHGGMIAASIAIADDEPELAAKTIKRALDGLPYALSQYLPDGVYPEGPGYWSYGTSFSVLTAAMLESAFSSNFGHETYPGFMESAMFKVMCTSPSGLYFNYADCGDRSSPNGDVVLAWFAAKTGNPLFYESHGFLSSPAEMKPDRLSGAALAWMSQYEGSEFEQAPLQWFGSGINPIAIFRDAGIRLPYYFATKGGCGAQSHGNMDAGSFIFELDGVRWVIDPGVQSYHELEKTGFDLWGQCQECERWKLLTKNNFGHSTLTVNDRIHTVDGAAGITDFKRGDRPEVSIDLTPAFKGQLSHAQRRFIRDGNRSLLIEDDIEFNHKTESVTWQLITVADVEIVEYGAILLQDGKELKLNNLSHGQIKLNVVSLDPPPMDLDKKITGLKRIELRIPVSLKDRKRGSMKIKLRLDS
;
A
#
# COMPACT_ATOMS: atom_id res chain seq x y z
N MET A 1 64.91 -6.39 11.34
CA MET A 1 64.14 -6.65 10.15
C MET A 1 63.61 -8.06 10.21
N LYS A 2 62.35 -8.24 10.57
CA LYS A 2 61.62 -9.51 10.45
C LYS A 2 60.31 -9.21 9.73
N VAL A 3 60.15 -9.79 8.55
CA VAL A 3 58.96 -9.69 7.72
C VAL A 3 57.94 -10.69 8.25
N ILE A 4 56.71 -10.25 8.47
CA ILE A 4 55.56 -11.09 8.80
C ILE A 4 54.69 -11.18 7.54
N PRO A 5 54.34 -12.38 7.05
CA PRO A 5 53.46 -12.52 5.89
C PRO A 5 51.97 -12.47 6.32
N THR A 6 51.19 -11.68 5.62
CA THR A 6 49.74 -11.60 5.70
C THR A 6 49.11 -12.83 5.04
N ILE A 7 48.36 -13.61 5.78
CA ILE A 7 47.60 -14.76 5.24
C ILE A 7 46.21 -14.23 4.84
N GLY A 8 45.96 -14.19 3.52
CA GLY A 8 44.64 -13.95 2.99
C GLY A 8 43.78 -15.22 3.07
N LEU A 9 42.63 -15.13 3.72
CA LEU A 9 41.66 -16.21 3.79
C LEU A 9 40.71 -16.10 2.59
N LEU A 10 40.88 -16.99 1.62
CA LEU A 10 39.97 -17.15 0.49
C LEU A 10 38.81 -18.05 0.96
N PHE A 11 37.60 -17.52 1.05
CA PHE A 11 36.39 -18.33 1.22
C PHE A 11 35.97 -18.87 -0.16
N LEU A 12 36.19 -20.16 -0.37
CA LEU A 12 35.64 -20.90 -1.50
C LEU A 12 34.22 -21.36 -1.14
N VAL A 13 33.20 -20.78 -1.78
CA VAL A 13 31.82 -21.25 -1.65
C VAL A 13 31.65 -22.42 -2.64
N LEU A 14 31.55 -23.62 -2.10
CA LEU A 14 31.22 -24.83 -2.86
C LEU A 14 29.68 -24.89 -3.00
N ILE A 15 29.18 -24.65 -4.20
CA ILE A 15 27.76 -24.91 -4.53
C ILE A 15 27.65 -26.42 -4.81
N ILE A 16 27.09 -27.16 -3.87
CA ILE A 16 26.67 -28.54 -4.08
C ILE A 16 25.22 -28.53 -4.59
N LEU A 17 25.07 -28.82 -5.87
CA LEU A 17 23.77 -29.12 -6.48
C LEU A 17 23.33 -30.50 -6.00
N HIS A 18 22.41 -30.55 -5.02
CA HIS A 18 21.61 -31.75 -4.74
C HIS A 18 20.25 -31.53 -5.38
N GLY A 19 19.96 -32.35 -6.38
CA GLY A 19 18.58 -32.53 -6.85
C GLY A 19 17.85 -33.39 -5.82
N GLU A 20 16.93 -32.77 -5.08
CA GLU A 20 15.95 -33.49 -4.28
C GLU A 20 14.56 -33.33 -4.91
N GLU A 21 13.92 -34.46 -5.09
CA GLU A 21 12.54 -34.58 -5.57
C GLU A 21 11.59 -33.86 -4.60
N LEU A 22 10.80 -32.94 -5.14
CA LEU A 22 9.73 -32.23 -4.42
C LEU A 22 8.60 -33.23 -4.05
N SER A 23 8.71 -33.85 -2.92
CA SER A 23 7.57 -34.49 -2.23
C SER A 23 6.78 -33.38 -1.52
N GLY A 24 5.57 -33.11 -1.99
CA GLY A 24 4.68 -32.08 -1.45
C GLY A 24 4.27 -32.33 -0.01
N GLY A 25 4.77 -31.49 0.86
CA GLY A 25 4.31 -31.23 2.20
C GLY A 25 4.72 -29.82 2.55
N SER A 26 3.83 -28.83 2.41
CA SER A 26 4.10 -27.47 2.84
C SER A 26 4.25 -27.49 4.37
N GLN A 27 5.47 -27.49 4.86
CA GLN A 27 5.74 -26.93 6.19
C GLN A 27 5.37 -25.45 6.08
N ALA A 28 4.37 -25.01 6.85
CA ALA A 28 4.11 -23.58 7.00
C ALA A 28 5.41 -22.96 7.51
N GLU A 29 6.06 -22.14 6.68
CA GLU A 29 7.25 -21.40 7.09
C GLU A 29 6.90 -20.59 8.33
N GLU A 30 7.70 -20.73 9.39
CA GLU A 30 7.46 -20.00 10.65
C GLU A 30 7.65 -18.51 10.36
N ILE A 31 6.60 -17.71 10.63
CA ILE A 31 6.63 -16.25 10.46
C ILE A 31 7.78 -15.68 11.30
N PRO A 32 8.72 -14.90 10.72
CA PRO A 32 9.80 -14.28 11.45
C PRO A 32 9.26 -13.42 12.61
N LYS A 33 9.93 -13.42 13.74
CA LYS A 33 9.50 -12.71 14.96
C LYS A 33 10.29 -11.43 15.16
N LEU A 34 9.65 -10.43 15.74
CA LEU A 34 10.35 -9.24 16.25
C LEU A 34 10.99 -9.55 17.60
N GLN A 35 12.04 -8.79 17.95
CA GLN A 35 12.61 -8.83 19.29
C GLN A 35 11.58 -8.27 20.29
N ASN A 36 11.39 -8.94 21.42
CA ASN A 36 10.38 -8.54 22.40
C ASN A 36 10.86 -8.69 23.84
N PRO A 37 11.67 -7.75 24.37
CA PRO A 37 12.17 -7.78 25.74
C PRO A 37 11.18 -7.18 26.77
N PHE A 38 9.98 -6.74 26.34
CA PHE A 38 9.11 -5.90 27.15
C PHE A 38 8.60 -6.59 28.41
N SER A 39 8.93 -6.00 29.54
CA SER A 39 8.44 -6.23 30.89
C SER A 39 8.29 -4.88 31.57
N GLU A 40 7.62 -4.83 32.72
CA GLU A 40 7.53 -3.60 33.52
C GLU A 40 8.91 -3.04 33.85
N SER A 41 9.84 -3.89 34.33
CA SER A 41 11.22 -3.48 34.62
C SER A 41 11.94 -2.95 33.38
N PHE A 42 11.76 -3.58 32.22
CA PHE A 42 12.35 -3.09 30.98
C PHE A 42 11.87 -1.67 30.64
N VAL A 43 10.58 -1.40 30.76
CA VAL A 43 10.01 -0.06 30.50
C VAL A 43 10.60 0.97 31.48
N ILE A 44 10.62 0.66 32.78
CA ILE A 44 11.15 1.56 33.83
C ILE A 44 12.62 1.93 33.57
N GLU A 45 13.43 0.95 33.18
CA GLU A 45 14.87 1.10 32.99
C GLU A 45 15.27 1.75 31.67
N ASN A 46 14.54 1.47 30.58
CA ASN A 46 14.96 1.81 29.22
C ASN A 46 14.16 2.93 28.55
N LEU A 47 12.99 3.30 29.11
CA LEU A 47 12.21 4.40 28.56
C LEU A 47 12.97 5.72 28.67
N ARG A 48 13.13 6.45 27.56
CA ARG A 48 13.68 7.81 27.54
C ARG A 48 12.92 8.70 28.54
N LYS A 49 13.62 9.34 29.44
CA LYS A 49 13.01 10.15 30.51
C LYS A 49 12.61 11.54 30.06
N THR A 50 13.27 12.06 29.02
CA THR A 50 12.97 13.39 28.46
C THR A 50 11.99 13.31 27.31
N LYS A 51 11.08 14.27 27.21
CA LYS A 51 10.21 14.51 26.06
C LYS A 51 10.82 15.57 25.14
N PRO A 52 10.51 15.55 23.82
CA PRO A 52 9.71 14.54 23.13
C PRO A 52 10.43 13.19 23.02
N ARG A 53 9.66 12.10 22.98
CA ARG A 53 10.15 10.74 22.84
C ARG A 53 9.29 9.88 21.89
N LEU A 54 8.30 10.50 21.24
CA LEU A 54 7.52 9.90 20.17
C LEU A 54 7.96 10.51 18.84
N ILE A 55 8.73 9.76 18.05
CA ILE A 55 9.28 10.14 16.75
C ILE A 55 10.42 11.16 16.87
N TYR A 56 10.21 12.22 17.63
CA TYR A 56 11.22 13.24 17.92
C TYR A 56 12.04 12.90 19.17
N SER A 57 13.28 13.35 19.16
CA SER A 57 14.10 13.59 20.36
C SER A 57 14.51 15.06 20.37
N ALA A 58 15.11 15.53 21.46
CA ALA A 58 15.62 16.90 21.52
C ALA A 58 16.64 17.20 20.40
N GLU A 59 17.48 16.22 20.07
CA GLU A 59 18.47 16.33 19.00
C GLU A 59 17.81 16.48 17.63
N ILE A 60 16.76 15.69 17.32
CA ILE A 60 16.01 15.77 16.06
C ILE A 60 15.28 17.11 15.97
N VAL A 61 14.71 17.62 17.06
CA VAL A 61 14.07 18.94 17.07
C VAL A 61 15.07 20.03 16.69
N GLU A 62 16.28 20.03 17.24
CA GLU A 62 17.31 21.00 16.91
C GLU A 62 17.82 20.85 15.47
N ASP A 63 17.95 19.61 14.98
CA ASP A 63 18.32 19.34 13.59
C ASP A 63 17.28 19.92 12.61
N VAL A 64 16.00 19.68 12.84
CA VAL A 64 14.92 20.25 12.03
C VAL A 64 14.95 21.79 12.09
N ARG A 65 15.07 22.39 13.29
CA ARG A 65 15.18 23.86 13.47
C ARG A 65 16.35 24.45 12.68
N GLY A 66 17.45 23.72 12.59
CA GLY A 66 18.64 24.12 11.81
C GLY A 66 18.37 24.01 10.30
N LYS A 67 17.93 22.83 9.87
CA LYS A 67 17.76 22.50 8.43
C LYS A 67 16.61 23.24 7.75
N VAL A 68 15.53 23.57 8.46
CA VAL A 68 14.47 24.44 7.93
C VAL A 68 14.98 25.81 7.46
N LYS A 69 16.13 26.28 7.97
CA LYS A 69 16.74 27.55 7.55
C LYS A 69 17.62 27.43 6.30
N THR A 70 18.05 26.24 5.95
CA THR A 70 19.07 25.99 4.92
C THR A 70 18.61 25.05 3.80
N ASP A 71 17.68 24.12 4.10
CA ASP A 71 17.13 23.18 3.14
C ASP A 71 15.79 23.71 2.58
N PRO A 72 15.71 24.00 1.27
CA PRO A 72 14.51 24.59 0.67
C PRO A 72 13.31 23.61 0.68
N VAL A 73 13.53 22.29 0.68
CA VAL A 73 12.45 21.28 0.71
C VAL A 73 11.82 21.24 2.09
N LEU A 74 12.65 21.13 3.14
CA LEU A 74 12.17 21.19 4.53
C LEU A 74 11.50 22.54 4.84
N ALA A 75 12.12 23.64 4.43
CA ALA A 75 11.56 24.98 4.62
C ALA A 75 10.17 25.12 4.01
N ASN A 76 9.99 24.58 2.80
CA ASN A 76 8.74 24.66 2.08
C ASN A 76 7.63 23.82 2.75
N LEU A 77 7.92 22.57 3.11
CA LEU A 77 6.96 21.72 3.83
C LEU A 77 6.63 22.30 5.21
N TYR A 78 7.63 22.77 5.97
CA TYR A 78 7.38 23.40 7.27
C TYR A 78 6.49 24.64 7.14
N LYS A 79 6.72 25.49 6.12
CA LYS A 79 5.87 26.63 5.84
C LYS A 79 4.42 26.23 5.54
N ALA A 80 4.20 25.15 4.78
CA ALA A 80 2.87 24.62 4.52
C ALA A 80 2.22 24.08 5.81
N ILE A 81 2.94 23.33 6.63
CA ILE A 81 2.47 22.85 7.94
C ILE A 81 2.08 24.03 8.83
N ARG A 82 2.91 25.06 8.88
CA ARG A 82 2.66 26.25 9.68
C ARG A 82 1.39 27.00 9.23
N LEU A 83 1.20 27.19 7.93
CA LEU A 83 -0.02 27.80 7.38
C LEU A 83 -1.26 26.99 7.78
N ASN A 84 -1.23 25.67 7.61
CA ASN A 84 -2.35 24.79 8.00
C ASN A 84 -2.60 24.81 9.51
N ALA A 85 -1.56 24.87 10.35
CA ALA A 85 -1.71 25.00 11.80
C ALA A 85 -2.46 26.29 12.18
N PHE A 86 -2.15 27.40 11.52
CA PHE A 86 -2.85 28.69 11.77
C PHE A 86 -4.28 28.70 11.20
N GLU A 87 -4.57 27.97 10.11
CA GLU A 87 -5.95 27.78 9.64
C GLU A 87 -6.77 27.00 10.67
N ILE A 88 -6.22 25.93 11.27
CA ILE A 88 -6.87 25.13 12.31
C ILE A 88 -7.30 25.96 13.52
N LEU A 89 -6.64 27.09 13.83
CA LEU A 89 -7.04 27.97 14.92
C LEU A 89 -8.49 28.49 14.77
N ASN A 90 -8.96 28.61 13.53
CA ASN A 90 -10.28 29.10 13.19
C ASN A 90 -11.30 28.00 12.90
N GLU A 91 -10.86 26.73 12.85
CA GLU A 91 -11.72 25.59 12.63
C GLU A 91 -12.56 25.28 13.90
N PRO A 92 -13.78 24.75 13.78
CA PRO A 92 -14.54 24.25 14.94
C PRO A 92 -13.79 23.12 15.63
N LEU A 93 -14.00 22.95 16.93
CA LEU A 93 -13.51 21.78 17.65
C LEU A 93 -14.19 20.52 17.12
N LEU A 94 -13.50 19.38 17.29
CA LEU A 94 -14.02 18.12 16.81
C LEU A 94 -15.23 17.66 17.66
N GLU A 95 -16.22 17.12 16.99
CA GLU A 95 -17.40 16.51 17.57
C GLU A 95 -17.46 15.02 17.20
N ARG A 96 -18.05 14.19 18.09
CA ARG A 96 -18.22 12.77 17.83
C ARG A 96 -19.34 12.53 16.81
N VAL A 97 -19.02 12.62 15.53
CA VAL A 97 -19.98 12.37 14.44
C VAL A 97 -19.65 11.03 13.77
N GLN A 98 -20.63 10.12 13.79
CA GLN A 98 -20.48 8.80 13.19
C GLN A 98 -21.05 8.78 11.77
N THR A 99 -20.24 8.28 10.82
CA THR A 99 -20.64 8.04 9.42
C THR A 99 -20.66 6.54 9.16
N GLY A 100 -21.85 5.98 8.94
CA GLY A 100 -22.02 4.53 8.91
C GLY A 100 -21.62 3.92 10.27
N ARG A 101 -20.68 2.98 10.27
CA ARG A 101 -20.15 2.36 11.51
C ARG A 101 -18.89 3.02 12.06
N ARG A 102 -18.42 4.16 11.50
CA ARG A 102 -17.08 4.72 11.70
C ARG A 102 -17.12 6.15 12.21
N ILE A 103 -16.19 6.50 13.09
CA ILE A 103 -15.78 7.88 13.36
C ILE A 103 -14.35 8.14 12.83
N LEU A 104 -13.85 7.29 11.94
CA LEU A 104 -12.46 7.30 11.44
C LEU A 104 -12.08 8.66 10.83
N GLY A 105 -13.01 9.33 10.16
CA GLY A 105 -12.78 10.68 9.64
C GLY A 105 -12.41 11.68 10.74
N ILE A 106 -13.09 11.61 11.89
CA ILE A 106 -12.83 12.46 13.06
C ILE A 106 -11.44 12.14 13.66
N SER A 107 -11.12 10.84 13.85
CA SER A 107 -9.83 10.41 14.38
C SER A 107 -8.66 10.83 13.47
N ARG A 108 -8.83 10.71 12.15
CA ARG A 108 -7.85 11.18 11.15
C ARG A 108 -7.67 12.69 11.17
N THR A 109 -8.76 13.45 11.33
CA THR A 109 -8.67 14.90 11.46
C THR A 109 -7.94 15.28 12.75
N MET A 110 -8.19 14.58 13.87
CA MET A 110 -7.43 14.81 15.11
C MET A 110 -5.95 14.53 14.91
N LEU A 111 -5.59 13.42 14.26
CA LEU A 111 -4.20 13.07 13.97
C LEU A 111 -3.54 14.13 13.07
N GLN A 112 -4.24 14.62 12.04
CA GLN A 112 -3.76 15.71 11.20
C GLN A 112 -3.54 16.99 12.02
N ARG A 113 -4.52 17.40 12.84
CA ARG A 113 -4.40 18.60 13.68
C ARG A 113 -3.19 18.50 14.61
N MET A 114 -2.97 17.35 15.23
CA MET A 114 -1.84 17.17 16.14
C MET A 114 -0.50 17.15 15.40
N ASN A 115 -0.44 16.62 14.18
CA ASN A 115 0.77 16.72 13.36
C ASN A 115 1.06 18.17 12.92
N MET A 116 0.04 18.98 12.62
CA MET A 116 0.25 20.39 12.24
C MET A 116 0.58 21.26 13.47
N LEU A 117 -0.32 21.28 14.44
CA LEU A 117 -0.18 22.11 15.64
C LEU A 117 1.02 21.67 16.50
N GLY A 118 1.19 20.36 16.72
CA GLY A 118 2.26 19.81 17.54
C GLY A 118 3.64 20.08 16.94
N ALA A 119 3.82 19.93 15.62
CA ALA A 119 5.08 20.26 14.96
C ALA A 119 5.41 21.75 15.08
N VAL A 120 4.44 22.64 14.88
CA VAL A 120 4.66 24.09 15.06
C VAL A 120 5.01 24.39 16.52
N TYR A 121 4.31 23.78 17.49
CA TYR A 121 4.62 23.97 18.90
C TYR A 121 6.03 23.48 19.28
N LEU A 122 6.47 22.33 18.78
CA LEU A 122 7.83 21.82 18.99
C LEU A 122 8.93 22.81 18.57
N PHE A 123 8.66 23.60 17.52
CA PHE A 123 9.69 24.49 16.95
C PHE A 123 9.55 25.96 17.37
N GLU A 124 8.35 26.44 17.65
CA GLU A 124 8.07 27.85 17.94
C GLU A 124 7.64 28.12 19.39
N GLU A 125 7.16 27.10 20.11
CA GLU A 125 6.63 27.19 21.50
C GLU A 125 5.53 28.26 21.65
N ASP A 126 4.72 28.45 20.57
CA ASP A 126 3.69 29.50 20.52
C ASP A 126 2.53 29.16 21.49
N PRO A 127 2.22 30.05 22.46
CA PRO A 127 1.16 29.81 23.44
C PRO A 127 -0.25 29.72 22.83
N VAL A 128 -0.50 30.35 21.67
CA VAL A 128 -1.78 30.27 20.97
C VAL A 128 -1.99 28.88 20.39
N ILE A 129 -0.92 28.31 19.85
CA ILE A 129 -0.91 26.94 19.35
C ILE A 129 -1.12 25.95 20.51
N LEU A 130 -0.43 26.14 21.64
CA LEU A 130 -0.60 25.32 22.82
C LEU A 130 -2.04 25.33 23.35
N GLU A 131 -2.65 26.52 23.43
CA GLU A 131 -4.04 26.66 23.87
C GLU A 131 -5.02 25.96 22.90
N ARG A 132 -4.73 25.99 21.58
CA ARG A 132 -5.54 25.24 20.63
C ARG A 132 -5.38 23.72 20.81
N ILE A 133 -4.17 23.22 20.99
CA ILE A 133 -3.92 21.80 21.30
C ILE A 133 -4.70 21.40 22.56
N ASN A 134 -4.65 22.22 23.62
CA ASN A 134 -5.39 21.98 24.84
C ASN A 134 -6.90 21.80 24.59
N LYS A 135 -7.50 22.68 23.80
CA LYS A 135 -8.94 22.63 23.48
C LYS A 135 -9.29 21.38 22.67
N GLU A 136 -8.47 21.00 21.66
CA GLU A 136 -8.68 19.78 20.88
C GLU A 136 -8.60 18.53 21.74
N VAL A 137 -7.59 18.45 22.62
CA VAL A 137 -7.42 17.34 23.57
C VAL A 137 -8.64 17.20 24.48
N LEU A 138 -9.10 18.30 25.09
CA LEU A 138 -10.29 18.28 25.93
C LEU A 138 -11.53 17.81 25.16
N ALA A 139 -11.75 18.34 23.96
CA ALA A 139 -12.93 17.98 23.13
C ALA A 139 -12.99 16.46 22.85
N VAL A 140 -11.89 15.83 22.42
CA VAL A 140 -11.92 14.38 22.12
C VAL A 140 -11.93 13.50 23.37
N CYS A 141 -11.44 14.01 24.50
CA CYS A 141 -11.55 13.34 25.78
C CYS A 141 -12.99 13.34 26.35
N GLU A 142 -13.84 14.29 25.96
CA GLU A 142 -15.25 14.36 26.33
C GLU A 142 -16.14 13.41 25.51
N PHE A 143 -15.67 12.84 24.40
CA PHE A 143 -16.42 11.84 23.64
C PHE A 143 -16.80 10.66 24.55
N SER A 144 -18.02 10.12 24.38
CA SER A 144 -18.48 8.95 25.14
C SER A 144 -17.53 7.74 25.02
N ASP A 145 -17.04 7.53 23.82
CA ASP A 145 -16.06 6.50 23.45
C ASP A 145 -15.36 6.91 22.13
N TRP A 146 -14.33 6.14 21.74
CA TRP A 146 -13.64 6.29 20.45
C TRP A 146 -14.01 5.19 19.46
N ASN A 147 -15.24 4.65 19.57
CA ASN A 147 -15.80 3.61 18.69
C ASN A 147 -15.01 2.30 18.67
N PRO A 148 -14.91 1.56 19.78
CA PRO A 148 -14.15 0.31 19.84
C PRO A 148 -14.72 -0.82 18.97
N SER A 149 -15.90 -0.64 18.39
CA SER A 149 -16.47 -1.55 17.39
C SER A 149 -15.75 -1.47 16.04
N HIS A 150 -15.02 -0.36 15.77
CA HIS A 150 -14.19 -0.14 14.60
C HIS A 150 -12.80 0.37 15.06
N TYR A 151 -11.94 -0.52 15.48
CA TYR A 151 -10.74 -0.19 16.25
C TYR A 151 -9.71 0.70 15.54
N LEU A 152 -9.77 0.86 14.21
CA LEU A 152 -8.97 1.87 13.50
C LEU A 152 -9.27 3.29 14.00
N ASP A 153 -10.52 3.56 14.38
CA ASP A 153 -10.95 4.84 14.94
C ASP A 153 -10.23 5.12 16.28
N VAL A 154 -10.19 4.09 17.14
CA VAL A 154 -9.50 4.12 18.43
C VAL A 154 -8.01 4.32 18.25
N ALA A 155 -7.41 3.60 17.31
CA ALA A 155 -5.96 3.61 17.09
C ALA A 155 -5.46 4.97 16.60
N GLU A 156 -6.10 5.55 15.57
CA GLU A 156 -5.70 6.87 15.06
C GLU A 156 -5.97 7.99 16.08
N MET A 157 -7.06 7.89 16.87
CA MET A 157 -7.32 8.83 17.97
C MET A 157 -6.27 8.71 19.09
N SER A 158 -5.91 7.49 19.47
CA SER A 158 -4.87 7.22 20.48
C SER A 158 -3.51 7.75 20.06
N MET A 159 -3.14 7.55 18.79
CA MET A 159 -1.92 8.10 18.21
C MET A 159 -1.91 9.63 18.32
N ALA A 160 -3.00 10.28 17.88
CA ALA A 160 -3.12 11.73 17.92
C ALA A 160 -2.97 12.29 19.33
N LEU A 161 -3.64 11.69 20.32
CA LEU A 161 -3.59 12.13 21.71
C LEU A 161 -2.23 11.89 22.34
N ALA A 162 -1.57 10.77 22.01
CA ALA A 162 -0.21 10.47 22.47
C ALA A 162 0.80 11.50 21.94
N LEU A 163 0.72 11.86 20.65
CA LEU A 163 1.55 12.91 20.06
C LEU A 163 1.29 14.27 20.71
N ALA A 164 0.03 14.63 21.00
CA ALA A 164 -0.30 15.87 21.68
C ALA A 164 0.41 15.95 23.06
N LEU A 165 0.33 14.88 23.87
CA LEU A 165 0.95 14.82 25.20
C LEU A 165 2.49 14.82 25.12
N ASP A 166 3.06 14.20 24.12
CA ASP A 166 4.51 14.08 24.01
C ASP A 166 5.16 15.35 23.45
N TRP A 167 4.59 15.88 22.36
CA TRP A 167 5.17 17.04 21.66
C TRP A 167 4.95 18.37 22.39
N THR A 168 3.98 18.43 23.29
CA THR A 168 3.83 19.59 24.20
C THR A 168 4.62 19.45 25.49
N GLY A 169 5.23 18.30 25.77
CA GLY A 169 5.89 18.04 27.02
C GLY A 169 4.93 18.16 28.20
N ASP A 170 5.35 18.85 29.25
CA ASP A 170 4.51 19.09 30.43
C ASP A 170 3.88 20.50 30.44
N GLN A 171 3.74 21.13 29.26
CA GLN A 171 3.24 22.50 29.14
C GLN A 171 1.71 22.60 29.09
N LEU A 172 1.00 21.51 28.81
CA LEU A 172 -0.46 21.48 28.94
C LEU A 172 -0.86 21.58 30.44
N PRO A 173 -2.07 22.11 30.73
CA PRO A 173 -2.59 22.08 32.09
C PRO A 173 -2.57 20.67 32.69
N GLU A 174 -2.15 20.53 33.95
CA GLU A 174 -2.05 19.21 34.62
C GLU A 174 -3.38 18.42 34.60
N SER A 175 -4.53 19.13 34.73
CA SER A 175 -5.85 18.51 34.60
C SER A 175 -6.10 17.92 33.21
N THR A 176 -5.62 18.58 32.16
CA THR A 176 -5.72 18.10 30.77
C THR A 176 -4.82 16.88 30.58
N ILE A 177 -3.57 16.91 31.08
CA ILE A 177 -2.65 15.77 31.01
C ILE A 177 -3.25 14.54 31.69
N ARG A 178 -3.78 14.69 32.91
CA ARG A 178 -4.44 13.59 33.64
C ARG A 178 -5.67 13.04 32.90
N LEU A 179 -6.50 13.92 32.35
CA LEU A 179 -7.70 13.52 31.60
C LEU A 179 -7.30 12.77 30.31
N ALA A 180 -6.30 13.27 29.59
CA ALA A 180 -5.81 12.65 28.35
C ALA A 180 -5.20 11.27 28.61
N LYS A 181 -4.34 11.11 29.62
CA LYS A 181 -3.77 9.81 30.02
C LYS A 181 -4.88 8.82 30.42
N ARG A 182 -5.85 9.25 31.21
CA ARG A 182 -7.03 8.43 31.58
C ARG A 182 -7.82 8.01 30.32
N SER A 183 -8.05 8.93 29.38
CA SER A 183 -8.77 8.63 28.13
C SER A 183 -8.00 7.64 27.26
N LEU A 184 -6.66 7.73 27.19
CA LEU A 184 -5.82 6.73 26.51
C LEU A 184 -5.98 5.35 27.13
N ILE A 185 -6.08 5.26 28.45
CA ILE A 185 -6.30 3.99 29.16
C ILE A 185 -7.71 3.48 28.91
N GLU A 186 -8.73 4.26 29.28
CA GLU A 186 -10.13 3.82 29.33
C GLU A 186 -10.77 3.66 27.94
N LYS A 187 -10.46 4.57 26.99
CA LYS A 187 -11.06 4.60 25.64
C LYS A 187 -10.13 4.04 24.57
N GLY A 188 -8.81 4.05 24.81
CA GLY A 188 -7.79 3.55 23.91
C GLY A 188 -7.42 2.09 24.16
N ILE A 189 -6.75 1.81 25.29
CA ILE A 189 -6.10 0.51 25.57
C ILE A 189 -7.11 -0.54 26.07
N ASN A 190 -7.85 -0.21 27.15
CA ASN A 190 -8.73 -1.14 27.86
C ASN A 190 -9.78 -1.84 26.96
N PRO A 191 -10.39 -1.16 25.97
CA PRO A 191 -11.36 -1.83 25.09
C PRO A 191 -10.79 -3.01 24.30
N SER A 192 -9.47 -3.14 24.19
CA SER A 192 -8.79 -4.27 23.52
C SER A 192 -8.36 -5.39 24.48
N TRP A 193 -8.67 -5.28 25.77
CA TRP A 193 -8.30 -6.26 26.79
C TRP A 193 -9.54 -6.78 27.52
N PRO A 194 -9.85 -8.10 27.42
CA PRO A 194 -11.00 -8.70 28.15
C PRO A 194 -10.96 -8.48 29.65
N GLU A 195 -9.79 -8.54 30.25
CA GLU A 195 -9.61 -8.38 31.70
C GLU A 195 -9.93 -6.97 32.24
N TYR A 196 -9.95 -5.96 31.35
CA TYR A 196 -10.36 -4.59 31.68
C TYR A 196 -11.77 -4.25 31.17
N GLY A 197 -12.60 -5.28 30.90
CA GLY A 197 -13.96 -5.10 30.42
C GLY A 197 -14.09 -4.89 28.91
N GLY A 198 -12.99 -4.98 28.17
CA GLY A 198 -12.96 -4.93 26.71
C GLY A 198 -13.25 -6.29 26.07
N LYS A 199 -12.85 -6.45 24.82
CA LYS A 199 -12.98 -7.71 24.05
C LYS A 199 -11.65 -8.07 23.44
N GLU A 200 -11.43 -9.39 23.30
CA GLU A 200 -10.34 -9.85 22.46
C GLU A 200 -10.54 -9.36 21.02
N GLN A 201 -9.47 -8.88 20.43
CA GLN A 201 -9.51 -8.20 19.14
C GLN A 201 -8.90 -9.09 18.05
N TRP A 202 -9.68 -9.35 17.01
CA TRP A 202 -9.27 -10.18 15.87
C TRP A 202 -8.04 -9.62 15.13
N TRP A 203 -7.88 -8.28 15.10
CA TRP A 203 -6.77 -7.62 14.41
C TRP A 203 -5.40 -7.88 15.04
N VAL A 204 -5.34 -8.36 16.28
CA VAL A 204 -4.09 -8.62 17.01
C VAL A 204 -3.17 -9.59 16.25
N SER A 205 -3.74 -10.60 15.59
CA SER A 205 -3.00 -11.62 14.83
C SER A 205 -3.44 -11.74 13.38
N HIS A 206 -4.07 -10.70 12.81
CA HIS A 206 -4.56 -10.75 11.44
C HIS A 206 -3.54 -10.17 10.45
N PRO A 207 -3.30 -10.80 9.28
CA PRO A 207 -2.28 -10.38 8.32
C PRO A 207 -2.78 -9.26 7.38
N ASN A 208 -3.15 -8.09 7.92
CA ASN A 208 -3.56 -6.93 7.12
C ASN A 208 -3.24 -5.60 7.82
N ASN A 209 -3.56 -4.49 7.16
CA ASN A 209 -3.30 -3.13 7.65
C ASN A 209 -3.94 -2.82 9.02
N TRP A 210 -5.05 -3.46 9.41
CA TRP A 210 -5.65 -3.27 10.75
C TRP A 210 -4.67 -3.61 11.87
N ASN A 211 -3.92 -4.69 11.69
CA ASN A 211 -2.90 -5.11 12.66
C ASN A 211 -1.87 -3.99 12.87
N GLN A 212 -1.30 -3.45 11.77
CA GLN A 212 -0.30 -2.39 11.81
C GLN A 212 -0.83 -1.12 12.46
N VAL A 213 -2.02 -0.67 12.03
CA VAL A 213 -2.63 0.58 12.52
C VAL A 213 -3.01 0.46 14.00
N CYS A 214 -3.69 -0.63 14.37
CA CYS A 214 -4.14 -0.80 15.75
C CYS A 214 -2.98 -0.98 16.72
N HIS A 215 -1.99 -1.81 16.38
CA HIS A 215 -0.79 -1.94 17.21
C HIS A 215 0.00 -0.64 17.31
N GLY A 216 0.16 0.11 16.21
CA GLY A 216 0.84 1.40 16.22
C GLY A 216 0.16 2.41 17.16
N GLY A 217 -1.18 2.52 17.10
CA GLY A 217 -1.93 3.37 18.02
C GLY A 217 -1.81 2.94 19.50
N MET A 218 -1.81 1.62 19.75
CA MET A 218 -1.65 1.08 21.10
C MET A 218 -0.24 1.29 21.65
N ILE A 219 0.81 1.17 20.82
CA ILE A 219 2.18 1.48 21.21
C ILE A 219 2.34 2.97 21.56
N ALA A 220 1.77 3.87 20.73
CA ALA A 220 1.81 5.31 21.04
C ALA A 220 1.14 5.63 22.37
N ALA A 221 -0.08 5.09 22.60
CA ALA A 221 -0.80 5.25 23.85
C ALA A 221 0.02 4.71 25.04
N SER A 222 0.63 3.54 24.90
CA SER A 222 1.44 2.90 25.93
C SER A 222 2.67 3.73 26.31
N ILE A 223 3.40 4.26 25.33
CA ILE A 223 4.56 5.13 25.58
C ILE A 223 4.13 6.42 26.30
N ALA A 224 2.96 6.99 25.94
CA ALA A 224 2.46 8.21 26.57
C ALA A 224 2.06 8.04 28.04
N ILE A 225 1.63 6.84 28.47
CA ILE A 225 1.23 6.56 29.86
C ILE A 225 2.31 5.84 30.67
N ALA A 226 3.42 5.45 30.05
CA ALA A 226 4.41 4.53 30.64
C ALA A 226 5.07 5.02 31.93
N ASP A 227 5.12 6.34 32.18
CA ASP A 227 5.65 6.89 33.42
C ASP A 227 4.72 6.61 34.63
N ASP A 228 3.40 6.53 34.39
CA ASP A 228 2.39 6.33 35.43
C ASP A 228 1.92 4.87 35.51
N GLU A 229 1.87 4.17 34.37
CA GLU A 229 1.32 2.81 34.21
C GLU A 229 2.30 1.89 33.45
N PRO A 230 3.52 1.66 34.00
CA PRO A 230 4.57 0.92 33.28
C PRO A 230 4.21 -0.55 33.02
N GLU A 231 3.43 -1.20 33.90
CA GLU A 231 2.98 -2.59 33.71
C GLU A 231 2.01 -2.69 32.52
N LEU A 232 0.98 -1.82 32.46
CA LEU A 232 0.02 -1.80 31.37
C LEU A 232 0.69 -1.44 30.04
N ALA A 233 1.62 -0.49 30.05
CA ALA A 233 2.41 -0.10 28.91
C ALA A 233 3.25 -1.27 28.37
N ALA A 234 4.01 -1.92 29.26
CA ALA A 234 4.84 -3.08 28.91
C ALA A 234 4.01 -4.22 28.30
N LYS A 235 2.91 -4.59 28.94
CA LYS A 235 2.01 -5.64 28.50
C LYS A 235 1.42 -5.35 27.13
N THR A 236 1.03 -4.11 26.86
CA THR A 236 0.42 -3.69 25.60
C THR A 236 1.45 -3.64 24.47
N ILE A 237 2.65 -3.10 24.71
CA ILE A 237 3.75 -3.10 23.72
C ILE A 237 4.19 -4.54 23.43
N LYS A 238 4.31 -5.39 24.47
CA LYS A 238 4.65 -6.80 24.29
C LYS A 238 3.68 -7.50 23.35
N ARG A 239 2.36 -7.37 23.57
CA ARG A 239 1.33 -7.93 22.68
C ARG A 239 1.46 -7.38 21.25
N ALA A 240 1.78 -6.10 21.12
CA ALA A 240 1.94 -5.49 19.80
C ALA A 240 3.14 -6.08 19.05
N LEU A 241 4.30 -6.23 19.69
CA LEU A 241 5.49 -6.83 19.05
C LEU A 241 5.32 -8.31 18.75
N ASP A 242 4.52 -9.05 19.52
CA ASP A 242 4.17 -10.44 19.23
C ASP A 242 3.15 -10.54 18.07
N GLY A 243 2.30 -9.51 17.88
CA GLY A 243 1.25 -9.48 16.87
C GLY A 243 1.66 -8.89 15.52
N LEU A 244 2.52 -7.88 15.49
CA LEU A 244 2.95 -7.20 14.26
C LEU A 244 3.54 -8.12 13.18
N PRO A 245 4.26 -9.21 13.50
CA PRO A 245 4.78 -10.15 12.50
C PRO A 245 3.72 -10.72 11.56
N TYR A 246 2.47 -10.85 11.98
CA TYR A 246 1.39 -11.33 11.10
C TYR A 246 1.17 -10.39 9.91
N ALA A 247 1.15 -9.07 10.14
CA ALA A 247 1.01 -8.12 9.04
C ALA A 247 2.35 -7.89 8.31
N LEU A 248 3.48 -7.89 9.02
CA LEU A 248 4.79 -7.75 8.41
C LEU A 248 5.13 -8.92 7.48
N SER A 249 4.59 -10.12 7.71
CA SER A 249 4.74 -11.26 6.80
C SER A 249 4.17 -11.01 5.40
N GLN A 250 3.29 -10.02 5.24
CA GLN A 250 2.73 -9.66 3.93
C GLN A 250 3.74 -8.96 3.02
N TYR A 251 4.88 -8.50 3.55
CA TYR A 251 5.98 -7.96 2.75
C TYR A 251 6.93 -9.05 2.21
N LEU A 252 6.79 -10.30 2.67
CA LEU A 252 7.64 -11.40 2.23
C LEU A 252 7.39 -11.77 0.76
N PRO A 253 8.45 -12.20 0.05
CA PRO A 253 9.86 -12.20 0.46
C PRO A 253 10.58 -10.90 0.11
N ASP A 254 10.05 -10.04 -0.75
CA ASP A 254 10.75 -8.96 -1.46
C ASP A 254 10.00 -7.62 -1.52
N GLY A 255 9.06 -7.40 -0.61
CA GLY A 255 8.41 -6.12 -0.38
C GLY A 255 7.14 -5.84 -1.20
N VAL A 256 6.68 -6.77 -2.03
CA VAL A 256 5.41 -6.61 -2.75
C VAL A 256 4.24 -6.64 -1.76
N TYR A 257 3.47 -5.55 -1.71
CA TYR A 257 2.33 -5.47 -0.81
C TYR A 257 1.05 -5.97 -1.49
N PRO A 258 0.38 -7.00 -0.95
CA PRO A 258 -0.71 -7.70 -1.66
C PRO A 258 -1.96 -6.85 -1.91
N GLU A 259 -2.22 -5.85 -1.06
CA GLU A 259 -3.41 -4.98 -1.15
C GLU A 259 -3.19 -3.76 -2.06
N GLY A 260 -2.06 -3.67 -2.77
CA GLY A 260 -1.74 -2.58 -3.69
C GLY A 260 -1.08 -1.36 -3.03
N PRO A 261 -0.57 -0.40 -3.86
CA PRO A 261 0.23 0.73 -3.38
C PRO A 261 -0.53 1.73 -2.49
N GLY A 262 -1.86 1.79 -2.58
CA GLY A 262 -2.68 2.62 -1.71
C GLY A 262 -2.72 2.11 -0.27
N TYR A 263 -2.96 0.81 -0.09
CA TYR A 263 -2.94 0.18 1.24
C TYR A 263 -1.52 0.02 1.79
N TRP A 264 -0.51 -0.13 0.92
CA TRP A 264 0.88 -0.02 1.35
C TRP A 264 1.10 1.29 2.10
N SER A 265 0.71 2.44 1.53
CA SER A 265 0.86 3.74 2.20
C SER A 265 0.15 3.77 3.55
N TYR A 266 -1.06 3.18 3.68
CA TYR A 266 -1.80 3.18 4.94
C TYR A 266 -1.19 2.27 6.00
N GLY A 267 -0.99 0.98 5.69
CA GLY A 267 -0.41 0.01 6.64
C GLY A 267 1.03 0.33 7.00
N THR A 268 1.86 0.57 5.98
CA THR A 268 3.29 0.87 6.16
C THR A 268 3.52 2.16 6.96
N SER A 269 2.64 3.18 6.82
CA SER A 269 2.78 4.41 7.61
C SER A 269 2.73 4.13 9.11
N PHE A 270 1.87 3.23 9.56
CA PHE A 270 1.79 2.87 10.98
C PHE A 270 2.93 1.94 11.42
N SER A 271 3.46 1.09 10.54
CA SER A 271 4.70 0.34 10.83
C SER A 271 5.90 1.27 10.96
N VAL A 272 6.04 2.26 10.08
CA VAL A 272 7.09 3.29 10.17
C VAL A 272 6.95 4.14 11.43
N LEU A 273 5.74 4.62 11.75
CA LEU A 273 5.47 5.32 13.00
C LEU A 273 5.85 4.47 14.22
N THR A 274 5.48 3.19 14.21
CA THR A 274 5.82 2.24 15.27
C THR A 274 7.33 2.09 15.43
N ALA A 275 8.06 1.85 14.33
CA ALA A 275 9.51 1.74 14.35
C ALA A 275 10.18 3.03 14.88
N ALA A 276 9.75 4.20 14.38
CA ALA A 276 10.28 5.49 14.78
C ALA A 276 9.98 5.84 16.24
N MET A 277 8.76 5.53 16.74
CA MET A 277 8.40 5.76 18.14
C MET A 277 9.16 4.84 19.09
N LEU A 278 9.30 3.56 18.76
CA LEU A 278 10.09 2.62 19.56
C LEU A 278 11.57 3.01 19.59
N GLU A 279 12.13 3.41 18.46
CA GLU A 279 13.52 3.87 18.34
C GLU A 279 13.76 5.14 19.17
N SER A 280 12.87 6.12 19.10
CA SER A 280 13.01 7.36 19.86
C SER A 280 12.76 7.16 21.37
N ALA A 281 11.84 6.26 21.75
CA ALA A 281 11.51 6.01 23.17
C ALA A 281 12.49 5.05 23.87
N PHE A 282 13.01 4.02 23.16
CA PHE A 282 13.79 2.91 23.73
C PHE A 282 15.14 2.68 23.03
N SER A 283 15.54 3.54 22.10
CA SER A 283 16.79 3.43 21.33
C SER A 283 16.87 2.14 20.48
N SER A 284 15.75 1.54 20.14
CA SER A 284 15.65 0.33 19.31
C SER A 284 14.28 0.24 18.63
N ASN A 285 14.24 -0.18 17.36
CA ASN A 285 13.00 -0.51 16.68
C ASN A 285 12.65 -2.01 16.76
N PHE A 286 13.39 -2.77 17.57
CA PHE A 286 13.17 -4.20 17.88
C PHE A 286 13.06 -5.12 16.65
N GLY A 287 13.76 -4.75 15.58
CA GLY A 287 13.86 -5.57 14.37
C GLY A 287 12.85 -5.21 13.26
N HIS A 288 12.08 -4.13 13.39
CA HIS A 288 11.20 -3.67 12.30
C HIS A 288 11.95 -3.37 11.02
N GLU A 289 13.04 -2.62 11.11
CA GLU A 289 13.87 -2.21 9.96
C GLU A 289 14.54 -3.40 9.29
N THR A 290 14.84 -4.45 10.05
CA THR A 290 15.49 -5.67 9.54
C THR A 290 14.50 -6.80 9.23
N TYR A 291 13.19 -6.53 9.31
CA TYR A 291 12.19 -7.53 8.97
C TYR A 291 12.22 -7.82 7.47
N PRO A 292 12.29 -9.09 7.04
CA PRO A 292 12.45 -9.43 5.63
C PRO A 292 11.33 -8.83 4.75
N GLY A 293 11.71 -8.21 3.64
CA GLY A 293 10.80 -7.57 2.69
C GLY A 293 10.32 -6.17 3.10
N PHE A 294 10.47 -5.76 4.37
CA PHE A 294 9.92 -4.48 4.81
C PHE A 294 10.63 -3.27 4.16
N MET A 295 11.95 -3.25 4.18
CA MET A 295 12.72 -2.15 3.56
C MET A 295 12.62 -2.17 2.03
N GLU A 296 12.57 -3.35 1.42
CA GLU A 296 12.39 -3.54 -0.01
C GLU A 296 11.04 -3.01 -0.52
N SER A 297 10.05 -2.93 0.36
CA SER A 297 8.70 -2.46 0.02
C SER A 297 8.63 -0.99 -0.42
N ALA A 298 9.63 -0.19 -0.08
CA ALA A 298 9.74 1.17 -0.61
C ALA A 298 9.93 1.17 -2.13
N MET A 299 10.73 0.23 -2.67
CA MET A 299 10.90 0.09 -4.11
C MET A 299 9.60 -0.37 -4.80
N PHE A 300 8.83 -1.27 -4.17
CA PHE A 300 7.50 -1.63 -4.66
C PHE A 300 6.61 -0.38 -4.85
N LYS A 301 6.57 0.52 -3.86
CA LYS A 301 5.80 1.76 -3.93
C LYS A 301 6.24 2.65 -5.09
N VAL A 302 7.55 2.85 -5.26
CA VAL A 302 8.13 3.63 -6.36
C VAL A 302 7.78 3.00 -7.71
N MET A 303 7.94 1.69 -7.84
CA MET A 303 7.71 1.00 -9.10
C MET A 303 6.23 0.96 -9.49
N CYS A 304 5.31 0.84 -8.52
CA CYS A 304 3.87 0.91 -8.77
C CYS A 304 3.34 2.31 -9.10
N THR A 305 4.19 3.35 -9.04
CA THR A 305 3.84 4.70 -9.47
C THR A 305 4.40 4.93 -10.89
N SER A 306 3.49 5.15 -11.85
CA SER A 306 3.88 5.41 -13.23
C SER A 306 4.43 6.83 -13.42
N PRO A 307 5.10 7.12 -14.55
CA PRO A 307 5.56 8.48 -14.88
C PRO A 307 4.45 9.53 -14.95
N SER A 308 3.20 9.12 -15.17
CA SER A 308 2.04 10.03 -15.14
C SER A 308 1.54 10.35 -13.73
N GLY A 309 2.14 9.76 -12.68
CA GLY A 309 1.69 9.87 -11.29
C GLY A 309 0.49 9.00 -10.96
N LEU A 310 0.08 8.12 -11.87
CA LEU A 310 -0.98 7.15 -11.62
C LEU A 310 -0.40 5.85 -11.05
N TYR A 311 -1.14 5.22 -10.14
CA TYR A 311 -0.76 3.91 -9.62
C TYR A 311 -1.04 2.77 -10.60
N PHE A 312 -0.27 1.69 -10.51
CA PHE A 312 -0.77 0.36 -10.83
C PHE A 312 -1.75 -0.04 -9.73
N ASN A 313 -3.01 0.29 -9.94
CA ASN A 313 -4.06 0.35 -8.93
C ASN A 313 -4.86 -0.95 -8.78
N TYR A 314 -4.19 -2.10 -8.76
CA TYR A 314 -4.84 -3.39 -8.48
C TYR A 314 -5.41 -3.45 -7.06
N ALA A 315 -6.23 -4.44 -6.79
CA ALA A 315 -6.97 -4.61 -5.54
C ALA A 315 -7.85 -3.38 -5.22
N ASP A 316 -8.09 -3.06 -3.96
CA ASP A 316 -8.88 -1.88 -3.57
C ASP A 316 -8.02 -0.60 -3.52
N CYS A 317 -7.24 -0.36 -4.57
CA CYS A 317 -6.38 0.81 -4.68
C CYS A 317 -7.03 1.91 -5.53
N GLY A 318 -6.87 3.16 -5.11
CA GLY A 318 -7.17 4.33 -5.93
C GLY A 318 -6.15 4.48 -7.07
N ASP A 319 -6.44 5.35 -8.03
CA ASP A 319 -5.66 5.50 -9.26
C ASP A 319 -4.52 6.53 -9.16
N ARG A 320 -4.43 7.32 -8.08
CA ARG A 320 -3.47 8.43 -7.97
C ARG A 320 -2.66 8.39 -6.70
N SER A 321 -1.38 8.78 -6.83
CA SER A 321 -0.52 9.14 -5.72
C SER A 321 -0.90 10.51 -5.13
N SER A 322 -0.40 10.80 -3.94
CA SER A 322 -0.48 12.16 -3.40
C SER A 322 0.31 13.13 -4.28
N PRO A 323 -0.27 14.26 -4.70
CA PRO A 323 0.47 15.28 -5.46
C PRO A 323 1.55 15.97 -4.62
N ASN A 324 1.47 15.85 -3.29
CA ASN A 324 2.39 16.49 -2.34
C ASN A 324 3.49 15.53 -1.84
N GLY A 325 3.76 14.44 -2.56
CA GLY A 325 4.71 13.40 -2.18
C GLY A 325 4.14 12.39 -1.17
N ASP A 326 4.85 11.28 -0.99
CA ASP A 326 4.56 10.28 0.04
C ASP A 326 5.50 10.47 1.23
N VAL A 327 4.93 11.01 2.33
CA VAL A 327 5.70 11.32 3.54
C VAL A 327 6.32 10.08 4.18
N VAL A 328 5.75 8.90 3.95
CA VAL A 328 6.25 7.62 4.49
C VAL A 328 7.57 7.24 3.82
N LEU A 329 7.70 7.48 2.52
CA LEU A 329 8.94 7.24 1.79
C LEU A 329 10.13 8.04 2.34
N ALA A 330 9.89 9.23 2.95
CA ALA A 330 10.95 10.01 3.57
C ALA A 330 11.68 9.27 4.71
N TRP A 331 10.98 8.39 5.45
CA TRP A 331 11.63 7.55 6.46
C TRP A 331 12.57 6.52 5.81
N PHE A 332 12.11 5.86 4.73
CA PHE A 332 12.97 4.93 4.00
C PHE A 332 14.18 5.64 3.37
N ALA A 333 13.98 6.87 2.87
CA ALA A 333 15.08 7.69 2.36
C ALA A 333 16.11 7.99 3.48
N ALA A 334 15.65 8.40 4.66
CA ALA A 334 16.53 8.65 5.80
C ALA A 334 17.33 7.40 6.23
N LYS A 335 16.69 6.24 6.23
CA LYS A 335 17.32 4.98 6.64
C LYS A 335 18.29 4.40 5.60
N THR A 336 18.03 4.59 4.31
CA THR A 336 18.80 3.97 3.22
C THR A 336 19.74 4.94 2.50
N GLY A 337 19.51 6.26 2.62
CA GLY A 337 20.17 7.27 1.79
C GLY A 337 19.74 7.25 0.32
N ASN A 338 18.75 6.42 -0.05
CA ASN A 338 18.33 6.26 -1.45
C ASN A 338 17.46 7.43 -1.92
N PRO A 339 17.89 8.23 -2.91
CA PRO A 339 17.16 9.40 -3.39
C PRO A 339 15.84 9.06 -4.10
N LEU A 340 15.64 7.82 -4.55
CA LEU A 340 14.37 7.37 -5.15
C LEU A 340 13.20 7.42 -4.15
N PHE A 341 13.49 7.32 -2.85
CA PHE A 341 12.50 7.39 -1.79
C PHE A 341 12.27 8.81 -1.27
N TYR A 342 13.06 9.79 -1.73
CA TYR A 342 12.92 11.18 -1.35
C TYR A 342 12.21 11.98 -2.44
N GLU A 343 10.89 12.01 -2.39
CA GLU A 343 10.02 12.68 -3.39
C GLU A 343 10.05 14.21 -3.23
N SER A 344 11.24 14.82 -3.30
CA SER A 344 11.46 16.25 -3.03
C SER A 344 10.56 17.18 -3.84
N HIS A 345 10.25 16.81 -5.10
CA HIS A 345 9.42 17.63 -5.99
C HIS A 345 7.98 17.80 -5.47
N GLY A 346 7.42 16.80 -4.80
CA GLY A 346 6.09 16.88 -4.19
C GLY A 346 6.04 17.86 -3.03
N PHE A 347 7.14 18.00 -2.29
CA PHE A 347 7.25 18.92 -1.16
C PHE A 347 7.63 20.35 -1.57
N LEU A 348 7.85 20.61 -2.86
CA LEU A 348 8.13 21.95 -3.40
C LEU A 348 6.90 22.62 -4.03
N SER A 349 5.71 22.06 -3.92
CA SER A 349 4.46 22.72 -4.30
C SER A 349 4.28 24.02 -3.49
N SER A 350 3.49 24.96 -4.03
CA SER A 350 3.19 26.21 -3.31
C SER A 350 2.68 25.91 -1.89
N PRO A 351 3.30 26.45 -0.82
CA PRO A 351 2.88 26.18 0.55
C PRO A 351 1.41 26.56 0.84
N ALA A 352 0.90 27.58 0.16
CA ALA A 352 -0.50 28.02 0.31
C ALA A 352 -1.50 27.07 -0.36
N GLU A 353 -1.06 26.30 -1.35
CA GLU A 353 -1.89 25.33 -2.09
C GLU A 353 -1.65 23.89 -1.60
N MET A 354 -0.55 23.67 -0.91
CA MET A 354 -0.19 22.36 -0.38
C MET A 354 -1.15 21.98 0.75
N LYS A 355 -1.74 20.80 0.61
CA LYS A 355 -2.48 20.14 1.70
C LYS A 355 -1.58 19.07 2.31
N PRO A 356 -0.86 19.39 3.41
CA PRO A 356 0.04 18.43 4.05
C PRO A 356 -0.71 17.15 4.42
N ASP A 357 -0.04 16.01 4.26
CA ASP A 357 -0.57 14.74 4.75
C ASP A 357 -0.72 14.80 6.28
N ARG A 358 -1.65 13.97 6.82
CA ARG A 358 -1.87 13.91 8.27
C ARG A 358 -0.65 13.52 9.10
N LEU A 359 0.43 13.04 8.45
CA LEU A 359 1.70 12.66 9.09
C LEU A 359 2.86 13.61 8.71
N SER A 360 2.59 14.74 8.03
CA SER A 360 3.64 15.64 7.57
C SER A 360 4.46 16.24 8.71
N GLY A 361 3.86 16.43 9.90
CA GLY A 361 4.61 16.85 11.08
C GLY A 361 5.67 15.83 11.50
N ALA A 362 5.33 14.54 11.49
CA ALA A 362 6.29 13.46 11.73
C ALA A 362 7.35 13.35 10.62
N ALA A 363 6.95 13.58 9.36
CA ALA A 363 7.85 13.49 8.22
C ALA A 363 9.03 14.48 8.26
N LEU A 364 8.85 15.66 8.87
CA LEU A 364 9.95 16.61 9.05
C LEU A 364 11.14 15.99 9.81
N ALA A 365 10.87 15.13 10.82
CA ALA A 365 11.92 14.41 11.54
C ALA A 365 12.71 13.49 10.60
N TRP A 366 12.03 12.77 9.71
CA TRP A 366 12.67 11.85 8.78
C TRP A 366 13.41 12.60 7.67
N MET A 367 12.79 13.64 7.13
CA MET A 367 13.40 14.47 6.09
C MET A 367 14.66 15.17 6.60
N SER A 368 14.69 15.58 7.88
CA SER A 368 15.89 16.18 8.45
C SER A 368 17.06 15.21 8.59
N GLN A 369 16.76 13.92 8.74
CA GLN A 369 17.76 12.87 8.85
C GLN A 369 18.26 12.35 7.49
N TYR A 370 17.59 12.74 6.39
CA TYR A 370 18.03 12.35 5.05
C TYR A 370 19.31 13.11 4.67
N GLU A 371 20.38 12.36 4.46
CA GLU A 371 21.62 12.87 3.90
C GLU A 371 21.66 12.46 2.43
N GLY A 372 21.30 13.41 1.55
CA GLY A 372 21.17 13.19 0.12
C GLY A 372 22.36 12.44 -0.46
N SER A 373 22.10 11.37 -1.20
CA SER A 373 23.07 10.63 -1.98
C SER A 373 23.04 11.07 -3.46
N GLU A 374 23.95 10.52 -4.27
CA GLU A 374 23.91 10.73 -5.71
C GLU A 374 22.56 10.27 -6.29
N PHE A 375 22.16 10.88 -7.41
CA PHE A 375 20.95 10.52 -8.13
C PHE A 375 20.99 9.03 -8.51
N GLU A 376 19.94 8.30 -8.16
CA GLU A 376 19.71 6.93 -8.58
C GLU A 376 18.51 6.87 -9.53
N GLN A 377 18.62 6.01 -10.54
CA GLN A 377 17.55 5.79 -11.51
C GLN A 377 16.73 4.57 -11.10
N ALA A 378 15.41 4.72 -11.06
CA ALA A 378 14.53 3.57 -10.83
C ALA A 378 14.75 2.47 -11.89
N PRO A 379 14.70 1.19 -11.52
CA PRO A 379 14.86 0.08 -12.45
C PRO A 379 13.90 0.18 -13.63
N LEU A 380 14.41 -0.04 -14.86
CA LEU A 380 13.58 -0.06 -16.08
C LEU A 380 12.73 -1.33 -16.19
N GLN A 381 13.15 -2.37 -15.49
CA GLN A 381 12.55 -3.70 -15.50
C GLN A 381 12.61 -4.23 -14.08
N TRP A 382 11.44 -4.41 -13.47
CA TRP A 382 11.34 -4.81 -12.08
C TRP A 382 10.36 -5.96 -11.91
N PHE A 383 10.67 -6.86 -11.01
CA PHE A 383 9.86 -8.00 -10.62
C PHE A 383 9.90 -8.14 -9.10
N GLY A 384 8.75 -8.40 -8.53
CA GLY A 384 8.60 -8.76 -7.13
C GLY A 384 7.71 -9.99 -7.02
N SER A 385 8.14 -10.95 -6.16
CA SER A 385 7.52 -12.27 -6.12
C SER A 385 6.32 -12.34 -5.19
N GLY A 386 6.31 -11.76 -4.02
CA GLY A 386 5.18 -11.63 -3.10
C GLY A 386 3.93 -12.52 -3.30
N ILE A 387 2.94 -12.35 -2.45
CA ILE A 387 1.64 -13.08 -2.56
C ILE A 387 0.92 -12.73 -3.88
N ASN A 388 0.98 -11.47 -4.28
CA ASN A 388 0.55 -10.99 -5.58
C ASN A 388 1.79 -10.61 -6.40
N PRO A 389 2.45 -11.54 -7.09
CA PRO A 389 3.66 -11.23 -7.84
C PRO A 389 3.40 -10.21 -8.94
N ILE A 390 4.35 -9.29 -9.13
CA ILE A 390 4.21 -8.13 -10.03
C ILE A 390 5.43 -8.05 -10.94
N ALA A 391 5.20 -7.68 -12.21
CA ALA A 391 6.25 -7.32 -13.14
C ALA A 391 5.97 -5.96 -13.78
N ILE A 392 7.01 -5.14 -13.93
CA ILE A 392 6.93 -3.79 -14.46
C ILE A 392 8.04 -3.56 -15.48
N PHE A 393 7.67 -2.98 -16.64
CA PHE A 393 8.59 -2.44 -17.64
C PHE A 393 8.30 -0.94 -17.78
N ARG A 394 9.34 -0.11 -17.72
CA ARG A 394 9.19 1.33 -17.79
C ARG A 394 10.37 2.01 -18.49
N ASP A 395 10.20 3.25 -18.90
CA ASP A 395 11.28 4.13 -19.32
C ASP A 395 11.79 4.98 -18.17
N ALA A 396 13.02 5.47 -18.32
CA ALA A 396 13.66 6.35 -17.37
C ALA A 396 13.20 7.80 -17.44
N GLY A 397 12.71 8.22 -18.61
CA GLY A 397 12.49 9.63 -18.94
C GLY A 397 11.03 10.07 -18.93
N ILE A 398 10.83 11.40 -18.83
CA ILE A 398 9.51 12.04 -18.90
C ILE A 398 9.05 12.24 -20.35
N ARG A 399 9.95 12.19 -21.34
CA ARG A 399 9.61 12.35 -22.75
C ARG A 399 9.20 11.00 -23.33
N LEU A 400 7.95 10.89 -23.76
CA LEU A 400 7.35 9.69 -24.35
C LEU A 400 7.45 8.45 -23.44
N PRO A 401 6.99 8.54 -22.20
CA PRO A 401 7.18 7.46 -21.24
C PRO A 401 6.38 6.21 -21.63
N TYR A 402 7.05 5.08 -21.54
CA TYR A 402 6.46 3.74 -21.58
C TYR A 402 6.31 3.24 -20.15
N TYR A 403 5.12 2.76 -19.78
CA TYR A 403 4.90 2.07 -18.52
C TYR A 403 3.92 0.92 -18.73
N PHE A 404 4.35 -0.26 -18.34
CA PHE A 404 3.57 -1.48 -18.32
C PHE A 404 3.70 -2.13 -16.95
N ALA A 405 2.59 -2.59 -16.40
CA ALA A 405 2.58 -3.37 -15.16
C ALA A 405 1.54 -4.49 -15.25
N THR A 406 1.89 -5.66 -14.72
CA THR A 406 1.02 -6.84 -14.64
C THR A 406 1.20 -7.56 -13.32
N LYS A 407 0.23 -8.41 -12.96
CA LYS A 407 0.25 -9.18 -11.71
C LYS A 407 -0.26 -10.61 -11.86
N GLY A 408 0.17 -11.44 -10.93
CA GLY A 408 -0.44 -12.71 -10.58
C GLY A 408 -1.41 -12.59 -9.40
N GLY A 409 -1.42 -13.58 -8.49
CA GLY A 409 -2.26 -13.62 -7.30
C GLY A 409 -3.67 -14.17 -7.54
N CYS A 410 -4.56 -14.00 -6.57
CA CYS A 410 -5.94 -14.52 -6.61
C CYS A 410 -6.93 -13.60 -5.89
N GLY A 411 -8.23 -13.92 -6.01
CA GLY A 411 -9.31 -13.19 -5.35
C GLY A 411 -9.42 -13.41 -3.83
N ALA A 412 -8.84 -14.49 -3.31
CA ALA A 412 -8.96 -14.87 -1.90
C ALA A 412 -8.13 -14.00 -0.94
N GLN A 413 -7.30 -13.09 -1.45
CA GLN A 413 -6.50 -12.18 -0.63
C GLN A 413 -7.35 -11.05 -0.04
N SER A 414 -6.84 -10.44 1.03
CA SER A 414 -7.43 -9.22 1.57
C SER A 414 -7.54 -8.17 0.46
N HIS A 415 -8.71 -7.58 0.30
CA HIS A 415 -9.03 -6.64 -0.78
C HIS A 415 -8.78 -7.18 -2.22
N GLY A 416 -8.53 -8.49 -2.39
CA GLY A 416 -8.23 -9.11 -3.68
C GLY A 416 -9.39 -9.06 -4.67
N ASN A 417 -9.07 -9.04 -5.97
CA ASN A 417 -10.01 -9.12 -7.09
C ASN A 417 -9.73 -10.38 -7.92
N MET A 418 -10.67 -10.78 -8.77
CA MET A 418 -10.47 -11.83 -9.77
C MET A 418 -9.79 -11.25 -11.02
N ASP A 419 -8.57 -10.77 -10.85
CA ASP A 419 -7.80 -9.97 -11.80
C ASP A 419 -6.45 -10.62 -12.17
N ALA A 420 -6.30 -11.92 -11.97
CA ALA A 420 -5.08 -12.66 -12.30
C ALA A 420 -4.70 -12.48 -13.78
N GLY A 421 -3.43 -12.10 -14.03
CA GLY A 421 -2.93 -11.81 -15.38
C GLY A 421 -3.45 -10.51 -15.99
N SER A 422 -4.09 -9.64 -15.20
CA SER A 422 -4.45 -8.29 -15.63
C SER A 422 -3.22 -7.40 -15.78
N PHE A 423 -3.38 -6.33 -16.55
CA PHE A 423 -2.29 -5.38 -16.80
C PHE A 423 -2.83 -3.97 -17.04
N ILE A 424 -1.96 -3.00 -16.82
CA ILE A 424 -2.13 -1.62 -17.27
C ILE A 424 -1.05 -1.26 -18.29
N PHE A 425 -1.35 -0.31 -19.16
CA PHE A 425 -0.42 0.17 -20.17
C PHE A 425 -0.54 1.67 -20.38
N GLU A 426 0.60 2.36 -20.24
CA GLU A 426 0.73 3.78 -20.57
C GLU A 426 1.76 3.98 -21.65
N LEU A 427 1.45 4.86 -22.55
CA LEU A 427 2.36 5.30 -23.60
C LEU A 427 2.13 6.78 -23.89
N ASP A 428 3.21 7.55 -23.96
CA ASP A 428 3.17 8.99 -24.27
C ASP A 428 2.32 9.82 -23.28
N GLY A 429 2.25 9.39 -22.01
CA GLY A 429 1.48 10.07 -20.98
C GLY A 429 -0.03 9.76 -21.01
N VAL A 430 -0.47 8.82 -21.85
CA VAL A 430 -1.86 8.33 -21.89
C VAL A 430 -1.93 6.94 -21.29
N ARG A 431 -2.85 6.72 -20.36
CA ARG A 431 -3.18 5.38 -19.83
C ARG A 431 -4.23 4.73 -20.74
N TRP A 432 -3.75 3.88 -21.63
CA TRP A 432 -4.56 3.20 -22.64
C TRP A 432 -5.32 1.99 -22.09
N VAL A 433 -4.69 1.25 -21.17
CA VAL A 433 -5.28 0.11 -20.48
C VAL A 433 -5.36 0.45 -19.01
N ILE A 434 -6.57 0.40 -18.45
CA ILE A 434 -6.86 0.80 -17.08
C ILE A 434 -7.29 -0.38 -16.23
N ASP A 435 -7.20 -0.18 -14.91
CA ASP A 435 -7.91 -0.98 -13.90
C ASP A 435 -9.02 -0.10 -13.29
N PRO A 436 -10.25 -0.62 -13.05
CA PRO A 436 -11.33 0.15 -12.46
C PRO A 436 -11.06 0.57 -11.00
N GLY A 437 -10.15 -0.14 -10.31
CA GLY A 437 -9.73 0.16 -8.95
C GLY A 437 -10.85 0.10 -7.91
N VAL A 438 -10.63 0.74 -6.77
CA VAL A 438 -11.56 0.74 -5.62
C VAL A 438 -12.86 1.47 -5.91
N GLN A 439 -13.95 1.01 -5.29
CA GLN A 439 -15.21 1.76 -5.17
C GLN A 439 -15.59 2.00 -3.71
N SER A 440 -16.54 2.91 -3.45
CA SER A 440 -16.92 3.32 -2.11
C SER A 440 -17.55 2.18 -1.30
N TYR A 441 -16.91 1.77 -0.21
CA TYR A 441 -17.45 0.75 0.71
C TYR A 441 -18.74 1.24 1.39
N HIS A 442 -18.78 2.50 1.80
CA HIS A 442 -19.95 3.07 2.46
C HIS A 442 -21.20 2.99 1.58
N GLU A 443 -21.05 3.30 0.29
CA GLU A 443 -22.18 3.24 -0.66
C GLU A 443 -22.70 1.81 -0.85
N LEU A 444 -21.85 0.80 -0.76
CA LEU A 444 -22.23 -0.60 -0.82
C LEU A 444 -22.83 -1.08 0.52
N GLU A 445 -22.13 -0.84 1.63
CA GLU A 445 -22.54 -1.29 2.98
C GLU A 445 -23.94 -0.74 3.37
N LYS A 446 -24.26 0.52 3.01
CA LYS A 446 -25.57 1.11 3.32
C LYS A 446 -26.75 0.43 2.62
N THR A 447 -26.50 -0.30 1.54
CA THR A 447 -27.52 -1.09 0.83
C THR A 447 -27.70 -2.50 1.40
N GLY A 448 -26.84 -2.90 2.35
CA GLY A 448 -26.79 -4.26 2.87
C GLY A 448 -26.01 -5.25 1.99
N PHE A 449 -25.26 -4.74 0.98
CA PHE A 449 -24.46 -5.57 0.09
C PHE A 449 -23.30 -6.24 0.84
N ASP A 450 -23.14 -7.58 0.69
CA ASP A 450 -22.02 -8.33 1.28
C ASP A 450 -20.74 -8.16 0.45
N LEU A 451 -19.99 -7.12 0.81
CA LEU A 451 -18.72 -6.80 0.16
C LEU A 451 -17.56 -7.73 0.60
N TRP A 452 -17.64 -8.35 1.78
CA TRP A 452 -16.49 -8.97 2.43
C TRP A 452 -16.44 -10.49 2.33
N GLY A 453 -17.44 -11.10 1.73
CA GLY A 453 -17.45 -12.54 1.49
C GLY A 453 -16.30 -12.97 0.55
N GLN A 454 -15.64 -14.11 0.86
CA GLN A 454 -14.51 -14.64 0.09
C GLN A 454 -14.78 -16.03 -0.52
N CYS A 455 -15.99 -16.54 -0.42
CA CYS A 455 -16.36 -17.81 -1.08
C CYS A 455 -16.54 -17.61 -2.59
N GLN A 456 -16.49 -18.70 -3.37
CA GLN A 456 -16.64 -18.65 -4.84
C GLN A 456 -17.97 -18.02 -5.27
N GLU A 457 -19.06 -18.27 -4.53
CA GLU A 457 -20.41 -17.77 -4.83
C GLU A 457 -20.76 -16.51 -4.04
N CYS A 458 -19.79 -15.87 -3.39
CA CYS A 458 -20.02 -14.68 -2.57
C CYS A 458 -20.49 -13.49 -3.40
N GLU A 459 -21.33 -12.65 -2.80
CA GLU A 459 -22.01 -11.55 -3.48
C GLU A 459 -21.05 -10.52 -4.09
N ARG A 460 -19.90 -10.27 -3.44
CA ARG A 460 -18.89 -9.31 -3.92
C ARG A 460 -18.47 -9.53 -5.37
N TRP A 461 -18.49 -10.78 -5.86
CA TRP A 461 -18.09 -11.13 -7.23
C TRP A 461 -19.11 -10.73 -8.30
N LYS A 462 -20.26 -10.18 -7.90
CA LYS A 462 -21.20 -9.54 -8.84
C LYS A 462 -20.70 -8.18 -9.33
N LEU A 463 -19.86 -7.50 -8.52
CA LEU A 463 -19.33 -6.18 -8.85
C LEU A 463 -18.28 -6.24 -9.96
N LEU A 464 -18.38 -5.32 -10.92
CA LEU A 464 -17.46 -5.19 -12.03
C LEU A 464 -16.01 -4.92 -11.57
N THR A 465 -15.85 -4.16 -10.49
CA THR A 465 -14.53 -3.88 -9.91
C THR A 465 -13.91 -5.07 -9.16
N LYS A 466 -14.64 -6.17 -8.99
CA LYS A 466 -14.20 -7.33 -8.21
C LYS A 466 -14.03 -8.60 -9.05
N ASN A 467 -14.78 -8.74 -10.12
CA ASN A 467 -14.73 -9.91 -10.98
C ASN A 467 -13.86 -9.70 -12.23
N ASN A 468 -13.51 -10.79 -12.91
CA ASN A 468 -12.66 -10.74 -14.11
C ASN A 468 -13.26 -9.98 -15.30
N PHE A 469 -14.57 -9.73 -15.33
CA PHE A 469 -15.20 -8.99 -16.42
C PHE A 469 -14.84 -7.51 -16.44
N GLY A 470 -14.35 -6.96 -15.33
CA GLY A 470 -13.87 -5.58 -15.20
C GLY A 470 -12.37 -5.41 -15.37
N HIS A 471 -11.61 -6.48 -15.66
CA HIS A 471 -10.15 -6.44 -15.72
C HIS A 471 -9.61 -6.91 -17.07
N SER A 472 -8.41 -6.46 -17.45
CA SER A 472 -7.74 -6.82 -18.71
C SER A 472 -7.09 -8.20 -18.61
N THR A 473 -7.90 -9.26 -18.55
CA THR A 473 -7.47 -10.64 -18.38
C THR A 473 -8.22 -11.58 -19.33
N LEU A 474 -8.13 -12.89 -19.15
CA LEU A 474 -8.93 -13.89 -19.85
C LEU A 474 -10.23 -14.18 -19.11
N THR A 475 -11.26 -14.52 -19.86
CA THR A 475 -12.51 -15.12 -19.36
C THR A 475 -12.77 -16.41 -20.13
N VAL A 476 -13.13 -17.48 -19.43
CA VAL A 476 -13.42 -18.78 -20.02
C VAL A 476 -14.88 -19.16 -19.73
N ASN A 477 -15.61 -19.61 -20.74
CA ASN A 477 -17.00 -20.04 -20.64
C ASN A 477 -17.95 -18.99 -20.03
N ASP A 478 -17.64 -17.70 -20.13
CA ASP A 478 -18.37 -16.60 -19.47
C ASP A 478 -18.50 -16.78 -17.95
N ARG A 479 -17.47 -17.33 -17.31
CA ARG A 479 -17.44 -17.57 -15.86
C ARG A 479 -16.40 -16.70 -15.19
N ILE A 480 -16.62 -16.46 -13.90
CA ILE A 480 -15.64 -15.82 -13.02
C ILE A 480 -14.45 -16.76 -12.77
N HIS A 481 -13.30 -16.17 -12.43
CA HIS A 481 -12.12 -16.92 -12.03
C HIS A 481 -12.39 -17.77 -10.78
N THR A 482 -11.58 -18.79 -10.55
CA THR A 482 -11.56 -19.52 -9.29
C THR A 482 -10.99 -18.60 -8.21
N VAL A 483 -11.72 -18.40 -7.11
CA VAL A 483 -11.41 -17.39 -6.09
C VAL A 483 -10.06 -17.62 -5.42
N ASP A 484 -9.70 -18.89 -5.16
CA ASP A 484 -8.43 -19.32 -4.55
C ASP A 484 -7.34 -19.69 -5.58
N GLY A 485 -7.65 -19.53 -6.86
CA GLY A 485 -6.75 -19.88 -7.97
C GLY A 485 -5.60 -18.88 -8.12
N ALA A 486 -4.52 -19.07 -7.37
CA ALA A 486 -3.38 -18.16 -7.34
C ALA A 486 -2.49 -18.32 -8.59
N ALA A 487 -2.48 -17.30 -9.41
CA ALA A 487 -1.59 -17.18 -10.57
C ALA A 487 -0.18 -16.75 -10.15
N GLY A 488 0.85 -17.41 -10.66
CA GLY A 488 2.25 -17.11 -10.37
C GLY A 488 3.00 -16.57 -11.59
N ILE A 489 3.95 -15.66 -11.40
CA ILE A 489 4.92 -15.29 -12.43
C ILE A 489 5.97 -16.39 -12.48
N THR A 490 6.06 -17.09 -13.62
CA THR A 490 6.93 -18.27 -13.81
C THR A 490 8.26 -17.94 -14.47
N ASP A 491 8.35 -16.82 -15.18
CA ASP A 491 9.57 -16.38 -15.84
C ASP A 491 9.60 -14.85 -15.96
N PHE A 492 10.78 -14.26 -15.75
CA PHE A 492 11.02 -12.83 -15.92
C PHE A 492 12.39 -12.61 -16.54
N LYS A 493 12.42 -12.20 -17.81
CA LYS A 493 13.64 -11.95 -18.56
C LYS A 493 13.90 -10.46 -18.70
N ARG A 494 15.13 -10.07 -18.39
CA ARG A 494 15.64 -8.70 -18.56
C ARG A 494 16.37 -8.55 -19.90
N GLY A 495 16.65 -7.33 -20.29
CA GLY A 495 17.42 -6.98 -21.49
C GLY A 495 16.67 -6.06 -22.44
N ASP A 496 17.10 -6.02 -23.72
CA ASP A 496 16.55 -5.12 -24.74
C ASP A 496 15.10 -5.48 -25.13
N ARG A 497 14.72 -6.73 -24.94
CA ARG A 497 13.38 -7.25 -25.21
C ARG A 497 12.87 -8.01 -23.98
N PRO A 498 12.56 -7.28 -22.89
CA PRO A 498 12.16 -7.92 -21.63
C PRO A 498 10.79 -8.61 -21.78
N GLU A 499 10.66 -9.74 -21.10
CA GLU A 499 9.42 -10.52 -21.09
C GLU A 499 9.07 -11.03 -19.69
N VAL A 500 7.79 -11.24 -19.45
CA VAL A 500 7.24 -11.87 -18.25
C VAL A 500 6.21 -12.92 -18.63
N SER A 501 6.25 -14.07 -17.98
CA SER A 501 5.29 -15.17 -18.14
C SER A 501 4.55 -15.43 -16.86
N ILE A 502 3.23 -15.59 -16.94
CA ILE A 502 2.32 -15.82 -15.81
C ILE A 502 1.56 -17.12 -16.07
N ASP A 503 1.64 -18.05 -15.11
CA ASP A 503 0.75 -19.23 -15.11
C ASP A 503 -0.63 -18.84 -14.59
N LEU A 504 -1.61 -18.85 -15.47
CA LEU A 504 -3.03 -18.55 -15.17
C LEU A 504 -3.84 -19.81 -14.91
N THR A 505 -3.27 -21.00 -15.03
CA THR A 505 -3.97 -22.29 -14.92
C THR A 505 -4.80 -22.39 -13.64
N PRO A 506 -4.30 -21.97 -12.45
CA PRO A 506 -5.09 -22.04 -11.23
C PRO A 506 -6.36 -21.20 -11.25
N ALA A 507 -6.35 -20.02 -11.90
CA ALA A 507 -7.51 -19.14 -12.02
C ALA A 507 -8.63 -19.78 -12.85
N PHE A 508 -8.32 -20.76 -13.72
CA PHE A 508 -9.25 -21.46 -14.59
C PHE A 508 -9.43 -22.94 -14.23
N LYS A 509 -9.23 -23.29 -12.95
CA LYS A 509 -9.36 -24.66 -12.45
C LYS A 509 -10.70 -25.30 -12.89
N GLY A 510 -10.62 -26.44 -13.54
CA GLY A 510 -11.78 -27.15 -14.07
C GLY A 510 -12.37 -26.60 -15.36
N GLN A 511 -11.84 -25.49 -15.92
CA GLN A 511 -12.26 -24.87 -17.19
C GLN A 511 -11.21 -25.05 -18.28
N LEU A 512 -9.92 -25.01 -17.94
CA LEU A 512 -8.78 -25.25 -18.81
C LEU A 512 -7.86 -26.31 -18.23
N SER A 513 -7.04 -26.96 -19.06
CA SER A 513 -5.95 -27.84 -18.65
C SER A 513 -4.67 -27.05 -18.38
N HIS A 514 -4.43 -25.99 -19.16
CA HIS A 514 -3.31 -25.08 -19.01
C HIS A 514 -3.68 -23.70 -19.55
N ALA A 515 -3.14 -22.63 -18.93
CA ALA A 515 -3.21 -21.27 -19.42
C ALA A 515 -1.96 -20.50 -18.99
N GLN A 516 -1.17 -20.02 -19.93
CA GLN A 516 -0.02 -19.17 -19.69
C GLN A 516 -0.16 -17.88 -20.48
N ARG A 517 0.02 -16.75 -19.83
CA ARG A 517 0.09 -15.42 -20.44
C ARG A 517 1.51 -14.91 -20.44
N ARG A 518 1.95 -14.38 -21.58
CA ARG A 518 3.26 -13.77 -21.72
C ARG A 518 3.13 -12.36 -22.25
N PHE A 519 3.83 -11.43 -21.62
CA PHE A 519 3.97 -10.05 -22.07
C PHE A 519 5.41 -9.80 -22.48
N ILE A 520 5.60 -9.16 -23.63
CA ILE A 520 6.91 -8.87 -24.19
C ILE A 520 6.93 -7.39 -24.60
N ARG A 521 7.85 -6.63 -24.04
CA ARG A 521 8.15 -5.30 -24.56
C ARG A 521 8.91 -5.46 -25.88
N ASP A 522 8.26 -5.15 -27.00
CA ASP A 522 8.78 -5.34 -28.34
C ASP A 522 9.19 -3.99 -28.95
N GLY A 523 10.36 -3.50 -28.53
CA GLY A 523 10.83 -2.15 -28.84
C GLY A 523 10.33 -1.10 -27.83
N ASN A 524 10.43 0.18 -28.23
CA ASN A 524 10.19 1.31 -27.32
C ASN A 524 8.71 1.71 -27.20
N ARG A 525 7.85 1.25 -28.12
CA ARG A 525 6.48 1.74 -28.25
C ARG A 525 5.44 0.64 -28.37
N SER A 526 5.82 -0.62 -28.14
CA SER A 526 4.96 -1.75 -28.45
C SER A 526 4.98 -2.78 -27.30
N LEU A 527 3.81 -3.33 -27.01
CA LEU A 527 3.59 -4.43 -26.07
C LEU A 527 2.96 -5.60 -26.82
N LEU A 528 3.63 -6.73 -26.86
CA LEU A 528 3.12 -7.98 -27.40
C LEU A 528 2.56 -8.83 -26.26
N ILE A 529 1.36 -9.36 -26.45
CA ILE A 529 0.64 -10.19 -25.50
C ILE A 529 0.38 -11.55 -26.16
N GLU A 530 0.85 -12.62 -25.54
CA GLU A 530 0.67 -13.98 -26.03
C GLU A 530 0.01 -14.83 -24.93
N ASP A 531 -1.10 -15.48 -25.25
CA ASP A 531 -1.74 -16.47 -24.38
C ASP A 531 -1.62 -17.85 -25.03
N ASP A 532 -1.07 -18.82 -24.29
CA ASP A 532 -0.99 -20.23 -24.66
C ASP A 532 -1.97 -21.03 -23.79
N ILE A 533 -2.93 -21.68 -24.43
CA ILE A 533 -4.10 -22.24 -23.74
C ILE A 533 -4.29 -23.68 -24.17
N GLU A 534 -4.41 -24.61 -23.19
CA GLU A 534 -4.82 -26.00 -23.42
C GLU A 534 -6.24 -26.23 -22.91
N PHE A 535 -7.05 -26.77 -23.79
CA PHE A 535 -8.46 -27.05 -23.50
C PHE A 535 -8.65 -28.31 -22.65
N ASN A 536 -9.73 -28.32 -21.90
CA ASN A 536 -10.28 -29.56 -21.38
C ASN A 536 -11.65 -29.86 -22.04
N HIS A 537 -12.29 -30.93 -21.60
CA HIS A 537 -13.59 -31.37 -22.16
C HIS A 537 -14.74 -30.39 -21.87
N LYS A 538 -14.57 -29.42 -20.96
CA LYS A 538 -15.57 -28.42 -20.58
C LYS A 538 -15.36 -27.06 -21.24
N THR A 539 -14.26 -26.86 -21.95
CA THR A 539 -13.96 -25.57 -22.58
C THR A 539 -14.88 -25.32 -23.76
N GLU A 540 -15.68 -24.28 -23.74
CA GLU A 540 -16.65 -23.90 -24.77
C GLU A 540 -16.28 -22.58 -25.47
N SER A 541 -15.69 -21.64 -24.72
CA SER A 541 -15.23 -20.36 -25.24
C SER A 541 -14.07 -19.79 -24.44
N VAL A 542 -13.23 -19.02 -25.11
CA VAL A 542 -12.19 -18.19 -24.48
C VAL A 542 -12.38 -16.76 -24.97
N THR A 543 -12.45 -15.82 -24.04
CA THR A 543 -12.53 -14.39 -24.33
C THR A 543 -11.27 -13.71 -23.81
N TRP A 544 -10.49 -13.15 -24.74
CA TRP A 544 -9.45 -12.19 -24.41
C TRP A 544 -10.07 -10.81 -24.28
N GLN A 545 -9.71 -10.04 -23.27
CA GLN A 545 -10.33 -8.75 -23.03
C GLN A 545 -9.34 -7.68 -22.55
N LEU A 546 -9.67 -6.41 -22.87
CA LEU A 546 -8.92 -5.22 -22.51
C LEU A 546 -9.89 -4.13 -22.05
N ILE A 547 -9.60 -3.50 -20.92
CA ILE A 547 -10.41 -2.43 -20.30
C ILE A 547 -9.79 -1.08 -20.63
N THR A 548 -10.61 -0.15 -21.14
CA THR A 548 -10.17 1.18 -21.55
C THR A 548 -11.28 2.22 -21.40
N VAL A 549 -10.91 3.49 -21.32
CA VAL A 549 -11.83 4.64 -21.49
C VAL A 549 -11.63 5.36 -22.82
N ALA A 550 -10.67 4.92 -23.63
CA ALA A 550 -10.42 5.48 -24.94
C ALA A 550 -11.63 5.28 -25.88
N ASP A 551 -11.79 6.14 -26.86
CA ASP A 551 -12.68 5.85 -27.98
C ASP A 551 -12.08 4.77 -28.85
N VAL A 552 -12.93 3.85 -29.32
CA VAL A 552 -12.48 2.64 -30.00
C VAL A 552 -13.13 2.54 -31.36
N GLU A 553 -12.30 2.45 -32.40
CA GLU A 553 -12.71 2.15 -33.78
C GLU A 553 -12.26 0.73 -34.15
N ILE A 554 -13.21 -0.15 -34.51
CA ILE A 554 -12.88 -1.50 -34.93
C ILE A 554 -12.45 -1.48 -36.39
N VAL A 555 -11.29 -2.04 -36.69
CA VAL A 555 -10.72 -2.21 -38.01
C VAL A 555 -10.61 -3.70 -38.39
N GLU A 556 -10.22 -4.02 -39.63
CA GLU A 556 -10.26 -5.38 -40.17
C GLU A 556 -9.49 -6.41 -39.31
N TYR A 557 -8.32 -6.02 -38.79
CA TYR A 557 -7.44 -6.92 -38.01
C TYR A 557 -7.15 -6.40 -36.60
N GLY A 558 -8.07 -5.61 -36.01
CA GLY A 558 -7.83 -5.07 -34.70
C GLY A 558 -8.75 -3.94 -34.30
N ALA A 559 -8.22 -2.99 -33.55
CA ALA A 559 -8.88 -1.75 -33.15
C ALA A 559 -7.89 -0.58 -33.08
N ILE A 560 -8.42 0.63 -33.28
CA ILE A 560 -7.73 1.88 -33.03
C ILE A 560 -8.34 2.50 -31.78
N LEU A 561 -7.51 2.82 -30.80
CA LEU A 561 -7.88 3.50 -29.58
C LEU A 561 -7.47 4.98 -29.70
N LEU A 562 -8.40 5.88 -29.40
CA LEU A 562 -8.20 7.33 -29.47
C LEU A 562 -8.45 7.95 -28.11
N GLN A 563 -7.45 8.66 -27.58
CA GLN A 563 -7.55 9.35 -26.30
C GLN A 563 -6.56 10.51 -26.23
N ASP A 564 -6.98 11.66 -25.68
CA ASP A 564 -6.16 12.85 -25.50
C ASP A 564 -5.45 13.31 -26.79
N GLY A 565 -6.13 13.16 -27.94
CA GLY A 565 -5.59 13.52 -29.27
C GLY A 565 -4.49 12.59 -29.78
N LYS A 566 -4.30 11.42 -29.17
CA LYS A 566 -3.32 10.39 -29.56
C LYS A 566 -4.01 9.11 -30.00
N GLU A 567 -3.24 8.24 -30.66
CA GLU A 567 -3.70 6.99 -31.23
C GLU A 567 -2.84 5.83 -30.73
N LEU A 568 -3.49 4.70 -30.41
CA LEU A 568 -2.85 3.40 -30.16
C LEU A 568 -3.57 2.32 -30.97
N LYS A 569 -2.81 1.45 -31.63
CA LYS A 569 -3.35 0.31 -32.39
C LYS A 569 -3.32 -0.96 -31.55
N LEU A 570 -4.43 -1.68 -31.55
CA LEU A 570 -4.53 -3.04 -31.04
C LEU A 570 -4.64 -3.99 -32.24
N ASN A 571 -3.57 -4.71 -32.55
CA ASN A 571 -3.49 -5.62 -33.69
C ASN A 571 -3.74 -7.07 -33.24
N ASN A 572 -4.70 -7.75 -33.88
CA ASN A 572 -4.94 -9.18 -33.70
C ASN A 572 -4.06 -9.97 -34.66
N LEU A 573 -3.05 -10.65 -34.14
CA LEU A 573 -2.03 -11.34 -34.95
C LEU A 573 -2.28 -12.84 -35.14
N SER A 574 -3.27 -13.42 -34.49
CA SER A 574 -3.52 -14.87 -34.51
C SER A 574 -4.89 -15.29 -35.02
N HIS A 575 -5.90 -14.47 -34.82
CA HIS A 575 -7.30 -14.81 -35.11
C HIS A 575 -7.97 -13.72 -35.96
N GLY A 576 -7.31 -13.26 -37.03
CA GLY A 576 -7.79 -12.17 -37.89
C GLY A 576 -9.15 -12.36 -38.52
N GLN A 577 -9.64 -13.61 -38.59
CA GLN A 577 -11.01 -13.91 -39.04
C GLN A 577 -12.08 -13.60 -37.99
N ILE A 578 -11.70 -13.49 -36.71
CA ILE A 578 -12.59 -13.14 -35.60
C ILE A 578 -12.40 -11.66 -35.31
N LYS A 579 -13.44 -10.87 -35.51
CA LYS A 579 -13.41 -9.43 -35.23
C LYS A 579 -13.44 -9.19 -33.75
N LEU A 580 -12.73 -8.13 -33.32
CA LEU A 580 -12.88 -7.57 -31.99
C LEU A 580 -14.29 -6.98 -31.84
N ASN A 581 -14.80 -7.02 -30.62
CA ASN A 581 -16.07 -6.39 -30.24
C ASN A 581 -15.82 -5.38 -29.13
N VAL A 582 -16.64 -4.33 -29.07
CA VAL A 582 -16.60 -3.33 -27.99
C VAL A 582 -17.87 -3.42 -27.17
N VAL A 583 -17.73 -3.72 -25.90
CA VAL A 583 -18.84 -3.74 -24.94
C VAL A 583 -18.77 -2.47 -24.11
N SER A 584 -19.81 -1.65 -24.13
CA SER A 584 -19.91 -0.50 -23.22
C SER A 584 -20.10 -0.99 -21.78
N LEU A 585 -19.34 -0.41 -20.86
CA LEU A 585 -19.47 -0.57 -19.42
C LEU A 585 -19.87 0.77 -18.77
N ASP A 586 -20.34 1.72 -19.58
CA ASP A 586 -20.95 2.99 -19.18
C ASP A 586 -22.29 3.15 -19.94
N PRO A 587 -23.46 3.04 -19.25
CA PRO A 587 -23.59 2.75 -17.81
C PRO A 587 -23.10 1.34 -17.44
N PRO A 588 -22.67 1.12 -16.17
CA PRO A 588 -22.19 -0.18 -15.72
C PRO A 588 -23.34 -1.22 -15.67
N PRO A 589 -23.01 -2.53 -15.66
CA PRO A 589 -24.00 -3.62 -15.65
C PRO A 589 -24.96 -3.63 -14.46
N MET A 590 -24.49 -3.16 -13.29
CA MET A 590 -25.30 -3.06 -12.07
C MET A 590 -25.35 -1.63 -11.56
N ASP A 591 -26.48 -1.22 -10.97
CA ASP A 591 -26.63 0.11 -10.36
C ASP A 591 -25.64 0.37 -9.22
N LEU A 592 -25.18 -0.71 -8.57
CA LEU A 592 -24.20 -0.65 -7.49
C LEU A 592 -22.76 -0.55 -7.98
N ASP A 593 -22.50 -0.81 -9.26
CA ASP A 593 -21.15 -0.73 -9.81
C ASP A 593 -20.63 0.70 -9.85
N LYS A 594 -19.31 0.84 -9.72
CA LYS A 594 -18.61 2.11 -9.90
C LYS A 594 -18.87 2.67 -11.31
N LYS A 595 -19.37 3.89 -11.37
CA LYS A 595 -19.55 4.61 -12.64
C LYS A 595 -18.24 5.23 -13.08
N ILE A 596 -17.73 4.80 -14.22
CA ILE A 596 -16.53 5.35 -14.86
C ILE A 596 -16.93 5.78 -16.27
N THR A 597 -16.88 7.09 -16.51
CA THR A 597 -17.30 7.69 -17.78
C THR A 597 -16.50 7.11 -18.96
N GLY A 598 -17.20 6.64 -19.96
CA GLY A 598 -16.61 6.10 -21.18
C GLY A 598 -15.97 4.72 -21.03
N LEU A 599 -16.15 4.02 -19.90
CA LEU A 599 -15.56 2.70 -19.69
C LEU A 599 -16.06 1.71 -20.72
N LYS A 600 -15.12 0.97 -21.30
CA LYS A 600 -15.37 -0.03 -22.34
C LYS A 600 -14.51 -1.26 -22.12
N ARG A 601 -15.00 -2.39 -22.60
CA ARG A 601 -14.26 -3.64 -22.73
C ARG A 601 -14.14 -4.02 -24.19
N ILE A 602 -12.92 -4.11 -24.70
CA ILE A 602 -12.63 -4.67 -26.03
C ILE A 602 -12.48 -6.18 -25.85
N GLU A 603 -13.18 -6.96 -26.65
CA GLU A 603 -13.21 -8.42 -26.56
C GLU A 603 -12.79 -9.09 -27.88
N LEU A 604 -11.97 -10.13 -27.77
CA LEU A 604 -11.79 -11.15 -28.79
C LEU A 604 -12.39 -12.45 -28.24
N ARG A 605 -13.63 -12.75 -28.64
CA ARG A 605 -14.34 -13.94 -28.19
C ARG A 605 -14.15 -15.09 -29.19
N ILE A 606 -13.54 -16.17 -28.74
CA ILE A 606 -13.16 -17.33 -29.54
C ILE A 606 -14.01 -18.54 -29.11
N PRO A 607 -14.98 -18.99 -29.90
CA PRO A 607 -15.72 -20.22 -29.62
C PRO A 607 -14.80 -21.43 -29.81
N VAL A 608 -14.88 -22.42 -28.90
CA VAL A 608 -14.09 -23.64 -28.94
C VAL A 608 -14.96 -24.80 -29.43
N SER A 609 -14.77 -25.17 -30.69
CA SER A 609 -15.49 -26.29 -31.31
C SER A 609 -14.98 -27.66 -30.81
N LEU A 610 -15.74 -28.73 -31.09
CA LEU A 610 -15.28 -30.11 -30.85
C LEU A 610 -13.97 -30.44 -31.58
N LYS A 611 -13.74 -29.82 -32.76
CA LYS A 611 -12.51 -29.97 -33.53
C LYS A 611 -11.33 -29.29 -32.83
N ASP A 612 -11.56 -28.11 -32.25
CA ASP A 612 -10.53 -27.39 -31.50
C ASP A 612 -10.16 -28.13 -30.22
N ARG A 613 -11.14 -28.68 -29.48
CA ARG A 613 -10.89 -29.56 -28.33
C ARG A 613 -10.05 -30.79 -28.70
N LYS A 614 -10.20 -31.35 -29.90
CA LYS A 614 -9.36 -32.46 -30.39
C LYS A 614 -7.94 -32.02 -30.75
N ARG A 615 -7.73 -30.75 -31.11
CA ARG A 615 -6.39 -30.13 -31.26
C ARG A 615 -5.71 -29.98 -29.93
N GLY A 616 -6.46 -29.78 -28.85
CA GLY A 616 -5.99 -29.68 -27.50
C GLY A 616 -5.54 -28.28 -27.05
N SER A 617 -5.18 -27.38 -27.98
CA SER A 617 -4.64 -26.07 -27.61
C SER A 617 -4.93 -24.96 -28.62
N MET A 618 -4.78 -23.70 -28.19
CA MET A 618 -4.75 -22.51 -29.05
C MET A 618 -3.72 -21.49 -28.52
N LYS A 619 -3.27 -20.61 -29.44
CA LYS A 619 -2.46 -19.43 -29.10
C LYS A 619 -3.22 -18.18 -29.51
N ILE A 620 -3.32 -17.22 -28.60
CA ILE A 620 -3.84 -15.88 -28.86
C ILE A 620 -2.67 -14.91 -28.84
N LYS A 621 -2.56 -14.06 -29.85
CA LYS A 621 -1.47 -13.12 -30.00
C LYS A 621 -1.99 -11.75 -30.41
N LEU A 622 -1.82 -10.76 -29.54
CA LEU A 622 -2.20 -9.38 -29.79
C LEU A 622 -1.02 -8.45 -29.54
N ARG A 623 -1.03 -7.29 -30.21
CA ARG A 623 0.00 -6.27 -30.08
C ARG A 623 -0.65 -4.90 -29.90
N LEU A 624 -0.26 -4.20 -28.86
CA LEU A 624 -0.47 -2.75 -28.71
C LEU A 624 0.74 -2.03 -29.32
N ASP A 625 0.49 -1.09 -30.22
CA ASP A 625 1.51 -0.43 -31.04
C ASP A 625 1.09 1.00 -31.38
N SER A 626 2.03 1.97 -31.39
CA SER A 626 1.74 3.37 -31.73
C SER A 626 2.49 3.85 -32.96
#